data_d02c989635650f45404ea5680568b5eb
#
_entry.id   d02c989635650f45404ea5680568b5eb
#
_cell.length_a   1.000
_cell.length_b   1.000
_cell.length_c   1.000
_cell.angle_alpha   90.00
_cell.angle_beta   90.00
_cell.angle_gamma   90.00
#
_symmetry.space_group_name_H-M   'P 1'
#
loop_
_entity.id
_entity.type
_entity.pdbx_description
1 polymer ?
#
loop_
_entity_poly.entity_id
_entity_poly.type
_entity_poly.pdbx_seq_one_letter_code
_entity_poly.pdbx_strand_id
1 'polypeptide(L)'
;MNKNFQTLQINILRLIFTISIIIFILTLFGTSPFEIFNSIIYGSVGSYSKFIRTLIVWAPISLASLALIYTFSAGMWNIGIEGQIIMGAVGATLIARSFLGDSFISPYIQIIFAIGFGGLWGLICGLLKVKGNVHEIFSGLGLDFVASGIVIYLIIGPWKREGIASTSGTDIFDKSSWIPTIGQNEFPLMLI
;
A
#
# COMPACT_ATOMS: atom_id res chain seq x y z
N MET A 1 -44.44 4.73 4.15
CA MET A 1 -43.27 4.03 4.70
C MET A 1 -42.01 4.77 4.22
N ASN A 2 -41.17 5.21 5.14
CA ASN A 2 -40.05 6.15 4.83
C ASN A 2 -39.03 5.49 3.89
N LYS A 3 -38.68 6.11 2.74
CA LYS A 3 -37.73 5.58 1.77
C LYS A 3 -36.39 5.16 2.42
N ASN A 4 -35.95 5.93 3.42
CA ASN A 4 -34.75 5.64 4.19
C ASN A 4 -34.84 4.31 4.97
N PHE A 5 -36.01 3.98 5.49
CA PHE A 5 -36.23 2.73 6.24
C PHE A 5 -36.19 1.50 5.30
N GLN A 6 -36.81 1.62 4.12
CA GLN A 6 -36.73 0.55 3.11
C GLN A 6 -35.32 0.32 2.61
N THR A 7 -34.58 1.40 2.36
CA THR A 7 -33.16 1.30 1.95
C THR A 7 -32.31 0.64 3.03
N LEU A 8 -32.53 0.97 4.30
CA LEU A 8 -31.83 0.36 5.43
C LEU A 8 -32.14 -1.14 5.52
N GLN A 9 -33.41 -1.53 5.41
CA GLN A 9 -33.81 -2.96 5.43
C GLN A 9 -33.15 -3.75 4.28
N ILE A 10 -33.13 -3.20 3.07
CA ILE A 10 -32.51 -3.85 1.91
C ILE A 10 -31.00 -4.00 2.13
N ASN A 11 -30.34 -3.01 2.69
CA ASN A 11 -28.90 -3.07 2.96
C ASN A 11 -28.56 -4.10 4.06
N ILE A 12 -29.40 -4.20 5.10
CA ILE A 12 -29.26 -5.24 6.14
C ILE A 12 -29.46 -6.64 5.54
N LEU A 13 -30.48 -6.83 4.71
CA LEU A 13 -30.70 -8.12 4.02
C LEU A 13 -29.53 -8.52 3.14
N ARG A 14 -28.97 -7.58 2.38
CA ARG A 14 -27.76 -7.82 1.55
C ARG A 14 -26.58 -8.23 2.42
N LEU A 15 -26.35 -7.55 3.55
CA LEU A 15 -25.27 -7.86 4.48
C LEU A 15 -25.43 -9.27 5.06
N ILE A 16 -26.64 -9.62 5.54
CA ILE A 16 -26.95 -10.95 6.07
C ILE A 16 -26.72 -12.02 4.99
N PHE A 17 -27.20 -11.80 3.78
CA PHE A 17 -27.02 -12.73 2.67
C PHE A 17 -25.53 -12.96 2.34
N THR A 18 -24.73 -11.88 2.29
CA THR A 18 -23.29 -11.98 2.05
C THR A 18 -22.59 -12.78 3.15
N ILE A 19 -22.89 -12.48 4.42
CA ILE A 19 -22.32 -13.22 5.55
C ILE A 19 -22.73 -14.68 5.51
N SER A 20 -24.00 -14.99 5.18
CA SER A 20 -24.51 -16.37 5.08
C SER A 20 -23.76 -17.15 3.99
N ILE A 21 -23.48 -16.54 2.84
CA ILE A 21 -22.69 -17.19 1.79
C ILE A 21 -21.27 -17.48 2.28
N ILE A 22 -20.62 -16.53 2.94
CA ILE A 22 -19.27 -16.73 3.49
C ILE A 22 -19.26 -17.88 4.49
N ILE A 23 -20.20 -17.88 5.44
CA ILE A 23 -20.35 -18.96 6.42
C ILE A 23 -20.57 -20.32 5.72
N PHE A 24 -21.43 -20.38 4.72
CA PHE A 24 -21.71 -21.58 3.97
C PHE A 24 -20.46 -22.12 3.25
N ILE A 25 -19.71 -21.24 2.58
CA ILE A 25 -18.47 -21.63 1.91
C ILE A 25 -17.45 -22.15 2.93
N LEU A 26 -17.26 -21.46 4.07
CA LEU A 26 -16.31 -21.89 5.09
C LEU A 26 -16.68 -23.26 5.68
N THR A 27 -17.96 -23.52 5.90
CA THR A 27 -18.42 -24.82 6.41
C THR A 27 -18.23 -25.93 5.39
N LEU A 28 -18.37 -25.67 4.08
CA LEU A 28 -18.06 -26.63 3.03
C LEU A 28 -16.59 -27.07 3.02
N PHE A 29 -15.68 -26.18 3.39
CA PHE A 29 -14.25 -26.46 3.54
C PHE A 29 -13.90 -27.07 4.91
N GLY A 30 -14.91 -27.43 5.73
CA GLY A 30 -14.70 -28.05 7.03
C GLY A 30 -14.11 -27.12 8.10
N THR A 31 -14.17 -25.79 7.88
CA THR A 31 -13.61 -24.79 8.79
C THR A 31 -14.72 -24.11 9.59
N SER A 32 -14.52 -23.98 10.91
CA SER A 32 -15.47 -23.27 11.77
C SER A 32 -15.39 -21.76 11.53
N PRO A 33 -16.48 -21.07 11.15
CA PRO A 33 -16.50 -19.62 10.99
C PRO A 33 -16.10 -18.88 12.26
N PHE A 34 -16.43 -19.43 13.44
CA PHE A 34 -16.06 -18.86 14.73
C PHE A 34 -14.56 -18.95 14.99
N GLU A 35 -13.91 -20.06 14.62
CA GLU A 35 -12.45 -20.21 14.74
C GLU A 35 -11.71 -19.24 13.82
N ILE A 36 -12.22 -19.01 12.60
CA ILE A 36 -11.65 -18.03 11.68
C ILE A 36 -11.78 -16.63 12.26
N PHE A 37 -12.97 -16.25 12.74
CA PHE A 37 -13.18 -14.95 13.37
C PHE A 37 -12.24 -14.72 14.55
N ASN A 38 -12.14 -15.70 15.46
CA ASN A 38 -11.20 -15.65 16.57
C ASN A 38 -9.74 -15.52 16.11
N SER A 39 -9.36 -16.25 15.07
CA SER A 39 -8.01 -16.20 14.52
C SER A 39 -7.68 -14.82 13.92
N ILE A 40 -8.64 -14.17 13.26
CA ILE A 40 -8.49 -12.80 12.75
C ILE A 40 -8.29 -11.83 13.91
N ILE A 41 -9.16 -11.86 14.92
CA ILE A 41 -9.05 -10.97 16.08
C ILE A 41 -7.74 -11.21 16.83
N TYR A 42 -7.43 -12.48 17.15
CA TYR A 42 -6.19 -12.81 17.84
C TYR A 42 -4.94 -12.53 17.00
N GLY A 43 -5.03 -12.69 15.69
CA GLY A 43 -3.97 -12.32 14.74
C GLY A 43 -3.69 -10.83 14.69
N SER A 44 -4.73 -10.00 14.83
CA SER A 44 -4.63 -8.54 14.72
C SER A 44 -4.27 -7.88 16.05
N VAL A 45 -4.91 -8.25 17.14
CA VAL A 45 -4.81 -7.55 18.45
C VAL A 45 -4.49 -8.47 19.62
N GLY A 46 -4.25 -9.76 19.40
CA GLY A 46 -4.04 -10.75 20.45
C GLY A 46 -2.73 -10.61 21.23
N SER A 47 -1.80 -9.73 20.81
CA SER A 47 -0.61 -9.34 21.59
C SER A 47 -0.17 -7.94 21.16
N TYR A 48 0.63 -7.29 22.02
CA TYR A 48 1.18 -5.97 21.71
C TYR A 48 1.95 -5.93 20.37
N SER A 49 2.80 -6.92 20.12
CA SER A 49 3.54 -7.01 18.85
C SER A 49 2.62 -7.17 17.62
N LYS A 50 1.54 -7.96 17.75
CA LYS A 50 0.56 -8.11 16.67
C LYS A 50 -0.20 -6.82 16.41
N PHE A 51 -0.60 -6.12 17.47
CA PHE A 51 -1.26 -4.81 17.36
C PHE A 51 -0.36 -3.79 16.65
N ILE A 52 0.92 -3.70 17.04
CA ILE A 52 1.88 -2.81 16.37
C ILE A 52 2.03 -3.16 14.88
N ARG A 53 2.15 -4.45 14.53
CA ARG A 53 2.20 -4.88 13.13
C ARG A 53 0.94 -4.50 12.35
N THR A 54 -0.22 -4.61 12.98
CA THR A 54 -1.49 -4.17 12.38
C THR A 54 -1.46 -2.66 12.10
N LEU A 55 -0.96 -1.84 13.03
CA LEU A 55 -0.81 -0.39 12.83
C LEU A 55 0.18 -0.06 11.72
N ILE A 56 1.31 -0.77 11.62
CA ILE A 56 2.30 -0.57 10.55
C ILE A 56 1.68 -0.81 9.16
N VAL A 57 0.86 -1.85 9.02
CA VAL A 57 0.16 -2.13 7.75
C VAL A 57 -0.97 -1.14 7.50
N TRP A 58 -1.65 -0.70 8.54
CA TRP A 58 -2.78 0.23 8.43
C TRP A 58 -2.35 1.66 8.07
N ALA A 59 -1.17 2.10 8.52
CA ALA A 59 -0.69 3.47 8.32
C ALA A 59 -0.59 3.86 6.83
N PRO A 60 0.09 3.11 5.93
CA PRO A 60 0.17 3.48 4.51
C PRO A 60 -1.21 3.45 3.83
N ILE A 61 -2.10 2.55 4.22
CA ILE A 61 -3.47 2.49 3.69
C ILE A 61 -4.24 3.76 4.09
N SER A 62 -4.09 4.20 5.33
CA SER A 62 -4.73 5.42 5.83
C SER A 62 -4.20 6.67 5.13
N LEU A 63 -2.89 6.77 4.93
CA LEU A 63 -2.27 7.89 4.19
C LEU A 63 -2.75 7.93 2.73
N ALA A 64 -2.79 6.78 2.06
CA ALA A 64 -3.33 6.67 0.71
C ALA A 64 -4.80 7.09 0.65
N SER A 65 -5.61 6.63 1.62
CA SER A 65 -7.02 6.99 1.70
C SER A 65 -7.23 8.50 1.91
N LEU A 66 -6.43 9.13 2.77
CA LEU A 66 -6.45 10.58 2.97
C LEU A 66 -6.09 11.34 1.68
N ALA A 67 -5.05 10.90 0.98
CA ALA A 67 -4.66 11.49 -0.31
C ALA A 67 -5.79 11.37 -1.34
N LEU A 68 -6.49 10.23 -1.39
CA LEU A 68 -7.63 10.02 -2.29
C LEU A 68 -8.82 10.92 -1.96
N ILE A 69 -9.08 11.23 -0.69
CA ILE A 69 -10.13 12.18 -0.29
C ILE A 69 -9.89 13.54 -0.94
N TYR A 70 -8.66 14.04 -0.98
CA TYR A 70 -8.35 15.32 -1.62
C TYR A 70 -8.60 15.28 -3.12
N THR A 71 -8.14 14.25 -3.82
CA THR A 71 -8.32 14.14 -5.28
C THR A 71 -9.79 13.97 -5.64
N PHE A 72 -10.54 13.17 -4.91
CA PHE A 72 -11.97 12.97 -5.13
C PHE A 72 -12.78 14.23 -4.83
N SER A 73 -12.43 14.97 -3.78
CA SER A 73 -13.05 16.27 -3.47
C SER A 73 -12.80 17.30 -4.57
N ALA A 74 -11.68 17.21 -5.29
CA ALA A 74 -11.37 18.02 -6.45
C ALA A 74 -12.04 17.50 -7.76
N GLY A 75 -12.85 16.44 -7.68
CA GLY A 75 -13.52 15.84 -8.84
C GLY A 75 -12.58 15.02 -9.73
N MET A 76 -11.42 14.61 -9.22
CA MET A 76 -10.44 13.81 -9.95
C MET A 76 -10.37 12.39 -9.39
N TRP A 77 -10.49 11.40 -10.27
CA TRP A 77 -10.40 9.99 -9.91
C TRP A 77 -8.94 9.52 -10.00
N ASN A 78 -8.19 9.68 -8.89
CA ASN A 78 -6.78 9.25 -8.84
C ASN A 78 -6.68 7.74 -8.62
N ILE A 79 -6.94 6.94 -9.66
CA ILE A 79 -6.77 5.48 -9.63
C ILE A 79 -5.28 5.10 -9.71
N GLY A 80 -4.41 5.99 -10.20
CA GLY A 80 -2.96 5.80 -10.31
C GLY A 80 -2.17 5.94 -9.01
N ILE A 81 -2.82 5.83 -7.85
CA ILE A 81 -2.14 5.95 -6.54
C ILE A 81 -1.16 4.79 -6.29
N GLU A 82 -1.44 3.61 -6.82
CA GLU A 82 -0.56 2.44 -6.69
C GLU A 82 0.79 2.70 -7.37
N GLY A 83 0.79 3.19 -8.61
CA GLY A 83 2.02 3.57 -9.32
C GLY A 83 2.79 4.70 -8.62
N GLN A 84 2.10 5.65 -7.99
CA GLN A 84 2.74 6.69 -7.19
C GLN A 84 3.47 6.10 -5.98
N ILE A 85 2.86 5.15 -5.27
CA ILE A 85 3.48 4.44 -4.15
C ILE A 85 4.68 3.62 -4.64
N ILE A 86 4.52 2.88 -5.73
CA ILE A 86 5.58 2.06 -6.35
C ILE A 86 6.78 2.93 -6.71
N MET A 87 6.56 4.05 -7.40
CA MET A 87 7.65 4.95 -7.78
C MET A 87 8.27 5.65 -6.58
N GLY A 88 7.50 5.96 -5.55
CA GLY A 88 8.04 6.41 -4.27
C GLY A 88 8.99 5.38 -3.65
N ALA A 89 8.60 4.10 -3.65
CA ALA A 89 9.46 3.01 -3.17
C ALA A 89 10.74 2.86 -4.02
N VAL A 90 10.64 3.04 -5.34
CA VAL A 90 11.81 3.09 -6.24
C VAL A 90 12.74 4.23 -5.84
N GLY A 91 12.22 5.43 -5.59
CA GLY A 91 13.01 6.58 -5.14
C GLY A 91 13.74 6.33 -3.81
N ALA A 92 13.05 5.76 -2.83
CA ALA A 92 13.67 5.37 -1.55
C ALA A 92 14.77 4.32 -1.75
N THR A 93 14.49 3.29 -2.56
CA THR A 93 15.43 2.19 -2.85
C THR A 93 16.70 2.68 -3.56
N LEU A 94 16.61 3.66 -4.43
CA LEU A 94 17.78 4.28 -5.07
C LEU A 94 18.76 4.82 -4.04
N ILE A 95 18.26 5.47 -2.99
CA ILE A 95 19.11 6.01 -1.92
C ILE A 95 19.65 4.89 -1.03
N ALA A 96 18.80 3.93 -0.64
CA ALA A 96 19.21 2.79 0.17
C ALA A 96 20.34 1.96 -0.49
N ARG A 97 20.38 1.92 -1.82
CA ARG A 97 21.39 1.22 -2.61
C ARG A 97 22.56 2.10 -3.06
N SER A 98 22.56 3.38 -2.73
CA SER A 98 23.65 4.31 -3.04
C SER A 98 24.70 4.31 -1.92
N PHE A 99 25.81 5.05 -2.13
CA PHE A 99 26.82 5.30 -1.10
C PHE A 99 26.27 5.97 0.16
N LEU A 100 25.07 6.55 0.10
CA LEU A 100 24.37 7.15 1.23
C LEU A 100 23.61 6.09 2.06
N GLY A 101 23.45 4.87 1.54
CA GLY A 101 22.71 3.79 2.21
C GLY A 101 23.23 3.48 3.60
N ASP A 102 24.56 3.47 3.79
CA ASP A 102 25.22 3.17 5.07
C ASP A 102 25.24 4.35 6.05
N SER A 103 24.71 5.51 5.64
CA SER A 103 24.74 6.72 6.45
C SER A 103 23.55 6.80 7.41
N PHE A 104 23.76 7.35 8.60
CA PHE A 104 22.69 7.69 9.54
C PHE A 104 21.61 8.62 8.95
N ILE A 105 21.96 9.42 7.93
CA ILE A 105 21.03 10.33 7.25
C ILE A 105 20.19 9.59 6.19
N SER A 106 20.55 8.37 5.83
CA SER A 106 19.92 7.59 4.76
C SER A 106 18.39 7.55 4.85
N PRO A 107 17.75 7.22 5.98
CA PRO A 107 16.29 7.13 6.07
C PRO A 107 15.59 8.45 5.74
N TYR A 108 16.19 9.57 6.13
CA TYR A 108 15.60 10.90 5.88
C TYR A 108 15.68 11.28 4.39
N ILE A 109 16.81 10.99 3.74
CA ILE A 109 16.97 11.22 2.30
C ILE A 109 16.05 10.29 1.51
N GLN A 110 15.91 9.04 1.92
CA GLN A 110 14.97 8.08 1.32
C GLN A 110 13.55 8.64 1.28
N ILE A 111 13.08 9.26 2.36
CA ILE A 111 11.73 9.87 2.41
C ILE A 111 11.61 11.03 1.42
N ILE A 112 12.61 11.90 1.35
CA ILE A 112 12.60 13.02 0.39
C ILE A 112 12.52 12.48 -1.04
N PHE A 113 13.30 11.45 -1.36
CA PHE A 113 13.28 10.84 -2.68
C PHE A 113 11.97 10.08 -2.95
N ALA A 114 11.42 9.41 -1.94
CA ALA A 114 10.10 8.76 -2.07
C ALA A 114 9.00 9.79 -2.40
N ILE A 115 8.97 10.91 -1.70
CA ILE A 115 8.03 12.01 -1.96
C ILE A 115 8.26 12.59 -3.37
N GLY A 116 9.53 12.82 -3.74
CA GLY A 116 9.88 13.36 -5.05
C GLY A 116 9.46 12.45 -6.20
N PHE A 117 9.78 11.17 -6.14
CA PHE A 117 9.46 10.21 -7.21
C PHE A 117 7.96 9.91 -7.30
N GLY A 118 7.30 9.70 -6.15
CA GLY A 118 5.84 9.53 -6.13
C GLY A 118 5.10 10.77 -6.61
N GLY A 119 5.55 11.96 -6.19
CA GLY A 119 5.00 13.24 -6.62
C GLY A 119 5.21 13.51 -8.11
N LEU A 120 6.39 13.21 -8.65
CA LEU A 120 6.66 13.31 -10.10
C LEU A 120 5.76 12.36 -10.89
N TRP A 121 5.54 11.14 -10.38
CA TRP A 121 4.63 10.19 -11.04
C TRP A 121 3.20 10.70 -11.07
N GLY A 122 2.71 11.24 -9.96
CA GLY A 122 1.41 11.90 -9.90
C GLY A 122 1.32 13.14 -10.81
N LEU A 123 2.39 13.92 -10.91
CA LEU A 123 2.48 15.07 -11.82
C LEU A 123 2.36 14.64 -13.28
N ILE A 124 2.99 13.53 -13.69
CA ILE A 124 2.87 12.98 -15.04
C ILE A 124 1.40 12.64 -15.34
N CYS A 125 0.70 11.96 -14.42
CA CYS A 125 -0.72 11.67 -14.54
C CYS A 125 -1.56 12.95 -14.73
N GLY A 126 -1.30 13.96 -13.90
CA GLY A 126 -1.96 15.26 -13.99
C GLY A 126 -1.69 15.99 -15.32
N LEU A 127 -0.46 15.95 -15.81
CA LEU A 127 -0.08 16.56 -17.08
C LEU A 127 -0.75 15.85 -18.27
N LEU A 128 -0.86 14.53 -18.24
CA LEU A 128 -1.59 13.77 -19.25
C LEU A 128 -3.06 14.17 -19.31
N LYS A 129 -3.68 14.44 -18.16
CA LYS A 129 -5.04 14.96 -18.11
C LYS A 129 -5.14 16.37 -18.67
N VAL A 130 -4.32 17.30 -18.16
CA VAL A 130 -4.47 18.73 -18.46
C VAL A 130 -3.97 19.09 -19.88
N LYS A 131 -2.84 18.55 -20.29
CA LYS A 131 -2.21 18.86 -21.58
C LYS A 131 -2.50 17.81 -22.66
N GLY A 132 -2.58 16.54 -22.25
CA GLY A 132 -2.85 15.43 -23.16
C GLY A 132 -4.33 15.15 -23.39
N ASN A 133 -5.21 15.80 -22.62
CA ASN A 133 -6.66 15.55 -22.63
C ASN A 133 -7.04 14.06 -22.44
N VAL A 134 -6.17 13.32 -21.72
CA VAL A 134 -6.39 11.90 -21.40
C VAL A 134 -7.21 11.81 -20.12
N HIS A 135 -8.23 10.95 -20.14
CA HIS A 135 -9.03 10.75 -18.95
C HIS A 135 -8.17 10.16 -17.80
N GLU A 136 -8.28 10.70 -16.59
CA GLU A 136 -7.42 10.37 -15.44
C GLU A 136 -7.46 8.89 -15.05
N ILE A 137 -8.57 8.21 -15.26
CA ILE A 137 -8.70 6.77 -15.01
C ILE A 137 -7.74 5.99 -15.92
N PHE A 138 -7.73 6.29 -17.21
CA PHE A 138 -6.86 5.58 -18.16
C PHE A 138 -5.39 5.93 -17.99
N SER A 139 -5.07 7.20 -17.75
CA SER A 139 -3.69 7.60 -17.48
C SER A 139 -3.18 7.01 -16.17
N GLY A 140 -4.01 6.96 -15.11
CA GLY A 140 -3.67 6.34 -13.84
C GLY A 140 -3.35 4.86 -14.00
N LEU A 141 -4.29 4.08 -14.53
CA LEU A 141 -4.08 2.64 -14.76
C LEU A 141 -2.89 2.35 -15.67
N GLY A 142 -2.74 3.10 -16.77
CA GLY A 142 -1.60 2.94 -17.67
C GLY A 142 -0.27 3.19 -16.98
N LEU A 143 -0.18 4.23 -16.16
CA LEU A 143 1.02 4.55 -15.38
C LEU A 143 1.29 3.53 -14.27
N ASP A 144 0.29 2.89 -13.67
CA ASP A 144 0.46 1.82 -12.70
C ASP A 144 1.15 0.60 -13.34
N PHE A 145 0.73 0.22 -14.55
CA PHE A 145 1.41 -0.85 -15.30
C PHE A 145 2.83 -0.48 -15.67
N VAL A 146 3.09 0.77 -16.06
CA VAL A 146 4.45 1.24 -16.37
C VAL A 146 5.32 1.23 -15.11
N ALA A 147 4.80 1.71 -13.96
CA ALA A 147 5.52 1.68 -12.68
C ALA A 147 5.89 0.25 -12.27
N SER A 148 4.93 -0.68 -12.39
CA SER A 148 5.15 -2.11 -12.12
C SER A 148 6.21 -2.70 -13.06
N GLY A 149 6.16 -2.36 -14.34
CA GLY A 149 7.17 -2.78 -15.33
C GLY A 149 8.56 -2.26 -15.01
N ILE A 150 8.68 -1.00 -14.54
CA ILE A 150 9.96 -0.42 -14.10
C ILE A 150 10.52 -1.20 -12.90
N VAL A 151 9.71 -1.52 -11.89
CA VAL A 151 10.15 -2.29 -10.73
C VAL A 151 10.62 -3.69 -11.13
N ILE A 152 9.87 -4.38 -11.98
CA ILE A 152 10.26 -5.71 -12.49
C ILE A 152 11.61 -5.61 -13.24
N TYR A 153 11.76 -4.61 -14.11
CA TYR A 153 13.01 -4.37 -14.82
C TYR A 153 14.19 -4.15 -13.84
N LEU A 154 13.99 -3.34 -12.81
CA LEU A 154 15.03 -3.06 -11.82
C LEU A 154 15.41 -4.30 -11.01
N ILE A 155 14.43 -5.10 -10.58
CA ILE A 155 14.66 -6.31 -9.76
C ILE A 155 15.33 -7.42 -10.58
N ILE A 156 14.94 -7.61 -11.84
CA ILE A 156 15.54 -8.64 -12.70
C ILE A 156 16.90 -8.20 -13.23
N GLY A 157 17.09 -6.90 -13.44
CA GLY A 157 18.30 -6.30 -14.03
C GLY A 157 19.26 -5.73 -12.98
N PRO A 158 19.36 -4.38 -12.87
CA PRO A 158 20.42 -3.73 -12.09
C PRO A 158 20.35 -3.94 -10.57
N TRP A 159 19.19 -4.32 -10.04
CA TRP A 159 18.97 -4.56 -8.60
C TRP A 159 18.83 -6.04 -8.27
N LYS A 160 19.12 -6.90 -9.21
CA LYS A 160 19.02 -8.34 -9.04
C LYS A 160 19.88 -8.80 -7.85
N ARG A 161 19.29 -9.64 -7.01
CA ARG A 161 19.99 -10.30 -5.92
C ARG A 161 20.95 -11.35 -6.47
N GLU A 162 22.23 -11.33 -6.05
CA GLU A 162 23.23 -12.29 -6.49
C GLU A 162 22.92 -13.70 -5.96
N GLY A 163 23.15 -14.69 -6.79
CA GLY A 163 23.01 -16.11 -6.42
C GLY A 163 21.58 -16.64 -6.31
N ILE A 164 20.55 -15.83 -6.55
CA ILE A 164 19.15 -16.27 -6.48
C ILE A 164 18.44 -15.94 -7.79
N ALA A 165 17.88 -16.96 -8.43
CA ALA A 165 17.00 -16.81 -9.58
C ALA A 165 15.57 -16.45 -9.09
N SER A 166 15.42 -15.30 -8.46
CA SER A 166 14.12 -14.84 -7.92
C SER A 166 13.80 -13.44 -8.41
N THR A 167 12.56 -13.24 -8.79
CA THR A 167 11.96 -11.93 -9.10
C THR A 167 11.29 -11.29 -7.88
N SER A 168 11.46 -11.89 -6.69
CA SER A 168 10.70 -11.50 -5.50
C SER A 168 11.30 -10.32 -4.72
N GLY A 169 12.46 -9.83 -5.10
CA GLY A 169 13.05 -8.66 -4.42
C GLY A 169 14.52 -8.44 -4.72
N THR A 170 15.07 -7.40 -4.12
CA THR A 170 16.48 -7.02 -4.16
C THR A 170 17.22 -7.64 -2.97
N ASP A 171 18.51 -7.35 -2.82
CA ASP A 171 19.26 -7.65 -1.60
C ASP A 171 18.65 -6.92 -0.40
N ILE A 172 18.84 -7.50 0.79
CA ILE A 172 18.40 -6.89 2.04
C ILE A 172 19.27 -5.65 2.29
N PHE A 173 18.63 -4.54 2.61
CA PHE A 173 19.32 -3.30 2.95
C PHE A 173 19.99 -3.40 4.32
N ASP A 174 21.10 -2.69 4.48
CA ASP A 174 21.77 -2.55 5.77
C ASP A 174 20.87 -1.87 6.80
N LYS A 175 21.07 -2.21 8.08
CA LYS A 175 20.26 -1.67 9.18
C LYS A 175 20.33 -0.15 9.29
N SER A 176 21.42 0.46 8.84
CA SER A 176 21.58 1.92 8.75
C SER A 176 20.57 2.60 7.82
N SER A 177 20.12 1.87 6.79
CA SER A 177 19.09 2.33 5.85
C SER A 177 17.66 2.18 6.38
N TRP A 178 17.48 1.53 7.52
CA TRP A 178 16.14 1.31 8.06
C TRP A 178 15.64 2.56 8.76
N ILE A 179 14.34 2.78 8.65
CA ILE A 179 13.67 3.85 9.41
C ILE A 179 13.83 3.57 10.90
N PRO A 180 14.30 4.55 11.72
CA PRO A 180 14.43 4.38 13.15
C PRO A 180 13.12 3.92 13.79
N THR A 181 13.19 2.96 14.70
CA THR A 181 12.03 2.38 15.38
C THR A 181 12.03 2.73 16.86
N ILE A 182 10.85 2.80 17.48
CA ILE A 182 10.70 3.02 18.93
C ILE A 182 10.55 1.68 19.64
N GLY A 183 11.42 1.43 20.61
CA GLY A 183 11.36 0.26 21.50
C GLY A 183 11.71 -1.06 20.80
N GLN A 184 11.42 -2.17 21.51
CA GLN A 184 11.72 -3.53 21.03
C GLN A 184 10.75 -4.03 19.95
N ASN A 185 9.70 -3.26 19.60
CA ASN A 185 8.57 -3.73 18.79
C ASN A 185 8.55 -3.18 17.37
N GLU A 186 9.66 -2.67 16.88
CA GLU A 186 9.81 -2.28 15.46
C GLU A 186 8.80 -1.24 14.94
N PHE A 187 8.18 -0.43 15.84
CA PHE A 187 7.29 0.64 15.38
C PHE A 187 8.10 1.80 14.80
N PRO A 188 7.94 2.13 13.50
CA PRO A 188 8.74 3.18 12.88
C PRO A 188 8.42 4.56 13.47
N LEU A 189 9.45 5.29 13.89
CA LEU A 189 9.34 6.65 14.44
C LEU A 189 8.61 7.62 13.53
N MET A 190 8.63 7.36 12.22
CA MET A 190 8.06 8.26 11.21
C MET A 190 6.55 8.07 10.97
N LEU A 191 5.92 7.17 11.69
CA LEU A 191 4.46 7.00 11.68
C LEU A 191 3.75 7.78 12.80
N ILE A 192 4.50 8.49 13.64
CA ILE A 192 4.02 9.42 14.66
C ILE A 192 4.06 10.85 14.10
#